data_cb2e742085db942f21e7c1c257169c04
#
_entry.id   cb2e742085db942f21e7c1c257169c04
#
_cell.length_a   1.000
_cell.length_b   1.000
_cell.length_c   1.000
_cell.angle_alpha   90.00
_cell.angle_beta   90.00
_cell.angle_gamma   90.00
#
_symmetry.space_group_name_H-M   'P 1'
#
loop_
_entity.id
_entity.type
_entity.pdbx_description
1 polymer ?
#
loop_
_entity_poly.entity_id
_entity_poly.type
_entity_poly.pdbx_seq_one_letter_code
_entity_poly.pdbx_strand_id
1 'polypeptide(L)'
;MSPEGYLLDSHILLWIDGEPERFTGTPLKQLLHQSSVYVSVATAWELAIKLASNKLNLPVPVSKMTAAYGFSELLITFRHVEMAAGLPFHHRDPFDRLLVAQALVERLILVTSDKKLAQYGVPILLV
;
A
#
# COMPACT_ATOMS: atom_id res chain seq x y z
N MET A 1 6.28 -9.87 18.23
CA MET A 1 5.66 -8.55 18.43
C MET A 1 4.57 -8.33 17.40
N SER A 2 3.47 -7.72 17.80
CA SER A 2 2.35 -7.44 16.89
C SER A 2 2.74 -6.38 15.86
N PRO A 3 2.20 -6.46 14.62
CA PRO A 3 2.33 -5.38 13.64
C PRO A 3 1.73 -4.07 14.18
N GLU A 4 2.26 -2.95 13.69
CA GLU A 4 1.86 -1.63 14.16
C GLU A 4 0.73 -1.01 13.35
N GLY A 5 0.27 -1.69 12.31
CA GLY A 5 -0.80 -1.21 11.46
C GLY A 5 -0.77 -1.86 10.09
N TYR A 6 -1.42 -1.19 9.15
CA TYR A 6 -1.60 -1.71 7.79
C TYR A 6 -1.05 -0.73 6.76
N LEU A 7 -0.37 -1.25 5.75
CA LEU A 7 0.10 -0.48 4.59
C LEU A 7 -0.69 -0.94 3.37
N LEU A 8 -1.34 0.00 2.69
CA LEU A 8 -2.16 -0.34 1.53
C LEU A 8 -1.31 -0.39 0.26
N ASP A 9 -1.50 -1.45 -0.53
CA ASP A 9 -1.04 -1.51 -1.91
C ASP A 9 -1.84 -0.50 -2.75
N SER A 10 -1.28 -0.02 -3.84
CA SER A 10 -1.88 0.97 -4.73
C SER A 10 -3.27 0.57 -5.22
N HIS A 11 -3.44 -0.69 -5.65
CA HIS A 11 -4.72 -1.18 -6.13
C HIS A 11 -5.79 -1.18 -5.03
N ILE A 12 -5.39 -1.51 -3.81
CA ILE A 12 -6.31 -1.55 -2.68
C ILE A 12 -6.84 -0.14 -2.40
N LEU A 13 -5.98 0.87 -2.40
CA LEU A 13 -6.40 2.25 -2.22
C LEU A 13 -7.39 2.67 -3.30
N LEU A 14 -7.10 2.35 -4.57
CA LEU A 14 -7.98 2.67 -5.69
C LEU A 14 -9.34 2.00 -5.54
N TRP A 15 -9.38 0.74 -5.11
CA TRP A 15 -10.64 0.01 -4.93
C TRP A 15 -11.45 0.53 -3.73
N ILE A 16 -10.78 0.93 -2.65
CA ILE A 16 -11.47 1.54 -1.50
C ILE A 16 -12.22 2.80 -1.97
N ASP A 17 -11.58 3.61 -2.81
CA ASP A 17 -12.17 4.85 -3.30
C ASP A 17 -13.22 4.62 -4.40
N GLY A 18 -12.90 3.79 -5.39
CA GLY A 18 -13.73 3.65 -6.60
C GLY A 18 -14.66 2.45 -6.61
N GLU A 19 -14.33 1.38 -5.89
CA GLU A 19 -15.09 0.13 -5.90
C GLU A 19 -15.19 -0.46 -4.49
N PRO A 20 -15.72 0.30 -3.51
CA PRO A 20 -15.75 -0.16 -2.11
C PRO A 20 -16.56 -1.44 -1.91
N GLU A 21 -17.48 -1.74 -2.81
CA GLU A 21 -18.28 -2.97 -2.77
C GLU A 21 -17.44 -4.25 -2.89
N ARG A 22 -16.22 -4.16 -3.42
CA ARG A 22 -15.30 -5.30 -3.49
C ARG A 22 -15.01 -5.89 -2.11
N PHE A 23 -15.13 -5.08 -1.06
CA PHE A 23 -14.77 -5.47 0.29
C PHE A 23 -15.97 -5.80 1.17
N THR A 24 -17.17 -5.78 0.59
CA THR A 24 -18.39 -6.17 1.30
C THR A 24 -18.27 -7.60 1.80
N GLY A 25 -18.53 -7.81 3.10
CA GLY A 25 -18.40 -9.13 3.73
C GLY A 25 -16.99 -9.54 4.09
N THR A 26 -15.97 -8.70 3.79
CA THR A 26 -14.59 -8.97 4.20
C THR A 26 -14.26 -8.21 5.49
N PRO A 27 -13.22 -8.63 6.24
CA PRO A 27 -12.79 -7.93 7.44
C PRO A 27 -12.13 -6.58 7.17
N LEU A 28 -11.75 -6.29 5.92
CA LEU A 28 -10.98 -5.09 5.59
C LEU A 28 -11.69 -3.81 6.01
N LYS A 29 -12.97 -3.68 5.69
CA LYS A 29 -13.74 -2.47 5.99
C LYS A 29 -13.69 -2.13 7.48
N GLN A 30 -13.84 -3.15 8.33
CA GLN A 30 -13.78 -2.97 9.78
C GLN A 30 -12.37 -2.61 10.24
N LEU A 31 -11.34 -3.26 9.68
CA LEU A 31 -9.95 -2.99 10.01
C LEU A 31 -9.55 -1.55 9.68
N LEU A 32 -10.05 -1.01 8.57
CA LEU A 32 -9.76 0.37 8.16
C LEU A 32 -10.28 1.40 9.16
N HIS A 33 -11.34 1.08 9.89
CA HIS A 33 -11.91 1.97 10.91
C HIS A 33 -11.25 1.83 12.28
N GLN A 34 -10.67 0.67 12.58
CA GLN A 34 -10.19 0.33 13.92
C GLN A 34 -8.67 0.37 14.06
N SER A 35 -7.94 0.48 12.98
CA SER A 35 -6.48 0.32 12.96
C SER A 35 -5.80 1.52 12.35
N SER A 36 -4.49 1.64 12.61
CA SER A 36 -3.64 2.59 11.91
C SER A 36 -3.44 2.09 10.48
N VAL A 37 -3.78 2.93 9.50
CA VAL A 37 -3.67 2.60 8.09
C VAL A 37 -2.78 3.64 7.41
N TYR A 38 -1.81 3.16 6.64
CA TYR A 38 -0.82 4.00 5.99
C TYR A 38 -0.92 3.90 4.47
N VAL A 39 -0.69 5.03 3.81
CA VAL A 39 -0.51 5.12 2.36
C VAL A 39 0.90 5.66 2.12
N SER A 40 1.68 4.91 1.35
CA SER A 40 3.07 5.30 1.08
C SER A 40 3.17 6.43 0.06
N VAL A 41 4.16 7.28 0.23
CA VAL A 41 4.58 8.24 -0.80
C VAL A 41 4.94 7.51 -2.10
N ALA A 42 5.42 6.27 -2.03
CA ALA A 42 5.67 5.43 -3.22
C ALA A 42 4.38 5.20 -4.02
N THR A 43 3.27 4.92 -3.34
CA THR A 43 1.95 4.77 -3.98
C THR A 43 1.52 6.08 -4.64
N ALA A 44 1.68 7.20 -3.94
CA ALA A 44 1.35 8.52 -4.50
C ALA A 44 2.15 8.80 -5.79
N TRP A 45 3.43 8.44 -5.81
CA TRP A 45 4.28 8.64 -6.98
C TRP A 45 3.88 7.73 -8.14
N GLU A 46 3.64 6.44 -7.85
CA GLU A 46 3.17 5.49 -8.86
C GLU A 46 1.89 5.98 -9.54
N LEU A 47 0.90 6.38 -8.74
CA LEU A 47 -0.39 6.84 -9.26
C LEU A 47 -0.26 8.18 -10.00
N ALA A 48 0.63 9.07 -9.55
CA ALA A 48 0.91 10.33 -10.25
C ALA A 48 1.48 10.09 -11.64
N ILE A 49 2.39 9.12 -11.79
CA ILE A 49 2.94 8.72 -13.09
C ILE A 49 1.82 8.21 -14.01
N LYS A 50 0.93 7.37 -13.50
CA LYS A 50 -0.19 6.83 -14.28
C LYS A 50 -1.18 7.90 -14.70
N LEU A 51 -1.44 8.87 -13.84
CA LEU A 51 -2.28 10.04 -14.18
C LEU A 51 -1.66 10.86 -15.30
N ALA A 52 -0.35 11.13 -15.21
CA ALA A 52 0.36 11.92 -16.22
C ALA A 52 0.39 11.24 -17.58
N SER A 53 0.35 9.90 -17.63
CA SER A 53 0.34 9.14 -18.89
C SER A 53 -1.07 8.72 -19.34
N ASN A 54 -2.11 9.29 -18.74
CA ASN A 54 -3.52 9.00 -19.05
C ASN A 54 -3.93 7.53 -18.87
N LYS A 55 -3.19 6.78 -18.04
CA LYS A 55 -3.51 5.38 -17.72
C LYS A 55 -4.45 5.25 -16.54
N LEU A 56 -4.73 6.34 -15.87
CA LEU A 56 -5.56 6.39 -14.67
C LEU A 56 -6.28 7.73 -14.63
N ASN A 57 -7.48 7.73 -14.09
CA ASN A 57 -8.24 8.95 -13.82
C ASN A 57 -8.66 8.92 -12.35
N LEU A 58 -8.32 9.97 -11.61
CA LEU A 58 -8.70 10.14 -10.20
C LEU A 58 -9.38 11.48 -10.01
N PRO A 59 -10.48 11.54 -9.23
CA PRO A 59 -11.17 12.79 -8.97
C PRO A 59 -10.38 13.78 -8.12
N VAL A 60 -9.49 13.27 -7.26
CA VAL A 60 -8.66 14.09 -6.35
C VAL A 60 -7.26 13.49 -6.24
N PRO A 61 -6.24 14.29 -5.87
CA PRO A 61 -4.90 13.78 -5.61
C PRO A 61 -4.89 12.75 -4.48
N VAL A 62 -3.91 11.84 -4.51
CA VAL A 62 -3.77 10.80 -3.48
C VAL A 62 -3.64 11.41 -2.09
N SER A 63 -2.97 12.56 -1.95
CA SER A 63 -2.84 13.24 -0.66
C SER A 63 -4.19 13.59 -0.04
N LYS A 64 -5.11 14.10 -0.86
CA LYS A 64 -6.46 14.45 -0.39
C LYS A 64 -7.30 13.22 -0.10
N MET A 65 -7.16 12.18 -0.94
CA MET A 65 -7.84 10.90 -0.73
C MET A 65 -7.40 10.28 0.59
N THR A 66 -6.10 10.23 0.83
CA THR A 66 -5.52 9.70 2.07
C THR A 66 -6.06 10.42 3.30
N ALA A 67 -6.08 11.75 3.26
CA ALA A 67 -6.59 12.56 4.37
C ALA A 67 -8.09 12.34 4.58
N ALA A 68 -8.86 12.25 3.51
CA ALA A 68 -10.31 12.07 3.60
C ALA A 68 -10.70 10.76 4.28
N TYR A 69 -9.93 9.70 4.09
CA TYR A 69 -10.15 8.40 4.74
C TYR A 69 -9.55 8.31 6.14
N GLY A 70 -8.83 9.33 6.59
CA GLY A 70 -8.16 9.30 7.87
C GLY A 70 -6.91 8.42 7.90
N PHE A 71 -6.36 8.11 6.75
CA PHE A 71 -5.12 7.33 6.63
C PHE A 71 -3.91 8.24 6.84
N SER A 72 -2.80 7.65 7.23
CA SER A 72 -1.56 8.38 7.47
C SER A 72 -0.60 8.23 6.30
N GLU A 73 0.12 9.30 6.01
CA GLU A 73 1.18 9.29 5.01
C GLU A 73 2.41 8.55 5.55
N LEU A 74 2.97 7.61 4.76
CA LEU A 74 4.21 6.94 5.10
C LEU A 74 5.33 7.46 4.20
N LEU A 75 6.27 8.18 4.81
CA LEU A 75 7.41 8.75 4.10
C LEU A 75 8.42 7.67 3.71
N ILE A 76 9.09 7.87 2.58
CA ILE A 76 10.17 7.00 2.12
C ILE A 76 11.48 7.48 2.76
N THR A 77 12.19 6.58 3.42
CA THR A 77 13.49 6.86 4.03
C THR A 77 14.60 6.10 3.30
N PHE A 78 15.85 6.46 3.59
CA PHE A 78 17.00 5.71 3.08
C PHE A 78 16.94 4.24 3.50
N ARG A 79 16.51 3.97 4.71
CA ARG A 79 16.38 2.60 5.21
C ARG A 79 15.42 1.78 4.36
N HIS A 80 14.31 2.38 3.94
CA HIS A 80 13.35 1.72 3.04
C HIS A 80 13.99 1.39 1.69
N VAL A 81 14.68 2.36 1.10
CA VAL A 81 15.30 2.20 -0.22
C VAL A 81 16.40 1.14 -0.18
N GLU A 82 17.25 1.18 0.84
CA GLU A 82 18.33 0.22 0.99
C GLU A 82 17.80 -1.20 1.22
N MET A 83 16.74 -1.34 2.02
CA MET A 83 16.06 -2.62 2.20
C MET A 83 15.50 -3.14 0.87
N ALA A 84 14.81 -2.27 0.13
CA ALA A 84 14.20 -2.63 -1.15
C ALA A 84 15.26 -3.11 -2.15
N ALA A 85 16.41 -2.44 -2.20
CA ALA A 85 17.49 -2.80 -3.11
C ALA A 85 18.06 -4.18 -2.81
N GLY A 86 18.05 -4.60 -1.55
CA GLY A 86 18.59 -5.89 -1.11
C GLY A 86 17.62 -7.06 -1.17
N LEU A 87 16.35 -6.81 -1.50
CA LEU A 87 15.35 -7.89 -1.55
C LEU A 87 15.61 -8.86 -2.72
N PRO A 88 15.29 -10.15 -2.55
CA PRO A 88 15.31 -11.10 -3.68
C PRO A 88 14.38 -10.65 -4.81
N PHE A 89 14.64 -11.12 -6.04
CA PHE A 89 13.83 -10.73 -7.20
C PHE A 89 12.62 -11.63 -7.41
N HIS A 90 11.78 -11.78 -6.40
CA HIS A 90 10.48 -12.46 -6.54
C HIS A 90 9.50 -11.63 -7.35
N HIS A 91 9.68 -10.32 -7.38
CA HIS A 91 8.85 -9.39 -8.12
C HIS A 91 9.73 -8.31 -8.74
N ARG A 92 9.39 -7.87 -9.96
CA ARG A 92 10.21 -6.88 -10.68
C ARG A 92 9.74 -5.44 -10.50
N ASP A 93 8.48 -5.24 -10.10
CA ASP A 93 7.91 -3.91 -9.95
C ASP A 93 8.61 -3.16 -8.81
N PRO A 94 9.31 -2.06 -9.10
CA PRO A 94 10.04 -1.32 -8.06
C PRO A 94 9.12 -0.71 -7.01
N PHE A 95 7.90 -0.35 -7.36
CA PHE A 95 6.94 0.21 -6.40
C PHE A 95 6.50 -0.86 -5.40
N ASP A 96 6.17 -2.05 -5.88
CA ASP A 96 5.78 -3.17 -5.01
C ASP A 96 6.93 -3.57 -4.09
N ARG A 97 8.16 -3.63 -4.62
CA ARG A 97 9.34 -3.94 -3.82
C ARG A 97 9.56 -2.91 -2.72
N LEU A 98 9.34 -1.64 -3.02
CA LEU A 98 9.49 -0.58 -2.02
C LEU A 98 8.41 -0.68 -0.94
N LEU A 99 7.17 -1.01 -1.30
CA LEU A 99 6.11 -1.23 -0.32
C LEU A 99 6.43 -2.41 0.60
N VAL A 100 6.94 -3.51 0.04
CA VAL A 100 7.38 -4.66 0.84
C VAL A 100 8.47 -4.23 1.84
N ALA A 101 9.46 -3.48 1.38
CA ALA A 101 10.54 -3.00 2.22
C ALA A 101 10.02 -2.10 3.35
N GLN A 102 9.10 -1.20 3.03
CA GLN A 102 8.48 -0.34 4.03
C GLN A 102 7.71 -1.14 5.08
N ALA A 103 6.93 -2.11 4.65
CA ALA A 103 6.17 -2.96 5.56
C ALA A 103 7.11 -3.74 6.49
N LEU A 104 8.22 -4.26 5.97
CA LEU A 104 9.21 -4.97 6.78
C LEU A 104 9.89 -4.06 7.80
N VAL A 105 10.33 -2.88 7.36
CA VAL A 105 11.03 -1.92 8.24
C VAL A 105 10.11 -1.36 9.31
N GLU A 106 8.89 -0.96 8.92
CA GLU A 106 7.94 -0.31 9.82
C GLU A 106 7.05 -1.30 10.56
N ARG A 107 7.19 -2.60 10.28
CA ARG A 107 6.43 -3.67 10.93
C ARG A 107 4.93 -3.54 10.70
N LEU A 108 4.58 -3.33 9.44
CA LEU A 108 3.19 -3.21 9.02
C LEU A 108 2.74 -4.48 8.28
N ILE A 109 1.43 -4.72 8.31
CA ILE A 109 0.82 -5.74 7.45
C ILE A 109 0.55 -5.10 6.10
N LEU A 110 1.06 -5.69 5.02
CA LEU A 110 0.81 -5.22 3.67
C LEU A 110 -0.54 -5.75 3.18
N VAL A 111 -1.45 -4.84 2.86
CA VAL A 111 -2.77 -5.18 2.33
C VAL A 111 -2.68 -5.18 0.81
N THR A 112 -2.87 -6.34 0.19
CA THR A 112 -2.66 -6.52 -1.25
C THR A 112 -3.54 -7.64 -1.79
N SER A 113 -3.74 -7.66 -3.11
CA SER A 113 -4.34 -8.78 -3.83
C SER A 113 -3.30 -9.66 -4.51
N ASP A 114 -2.01 -9.32 -4.44
CA ASP A 114 -0.93 -10.02 -5.11
C ASP A 114 -0.26 -11.04 -4.17
N LYS A 115 -0.57 -12.32 -4.39
CA LYS A 115 -0.02 -13.43 -3.61
C LYS A 115 1.51 -13.52 -3.68
N LYS A 116 2.11 -13.05 -4.76
CA LYS A 116 3.57 -13.14 -4.97
C LYS A 116 4.34 -12.38 -3.91
N LEU A 117 3.75 -11.34 -3.33
CA LEU A 117 4.42 -10.53 -2.33
C LEU A 117 4.66 -11.28 -1.02
N ALA A 118 3.89 -12.35 -0.75
CA ALA A 118 4.11 -13.20 0.41
C ALA A 118 5.49 -13.88 0.40
N GLN A 119 6.09 -14.06 -0.77
CA GLN A 119 7.41 -14.71 -0.89
C GLN A 119 8.53 -13.94 -0.20
N TYR A 120 8.32 -12.66 0.09
CA TYR A 120 9.30 -11.83 0.79
C TYR A 120 9.29 -12.01 2.31
N GLY A 121 8.40 -12.84 2.84
CA GLY A 121 8.28 -13.02 4.28
C GLY A 121 7.61 -11.87 5.01
N VAL A 122 7.04 -10.91 4.28
CA VAL A 122 6.28 -9.81 4.86
C VAL A 122 4.88 -10.30 5.25
N PRO A 123 4.35 -9.90 6.43
CA PRO A 123 2.97 -10.22 6.74
C PRO A 123 2.04 -9.55 5.73
N ILE A 124 1.12 -10.32 5.15
CA ILE A 124 0.13 -9.76 4.24
C ILE A 124 -1.29 -10.09 4.66
N LEU A 125 -2.18 -9.16 4.35
CA LEU A 125 -3.63 -9.39 4.33
C LEU A 125 -4.03 -9.43 2.86
N LEU A 126 -4.38 -10.62 2.38
CA LEU A 126 -4.77 -10.81 1.00
C LEU A 126 -6.26 -10.52 0.84
N VAL A 127 -6.58 -9.65 -0.08
CA VAL A 127 -7.97 -9.23 -0.33
C VAL A 127 -8.34 -9.28 -1.80
#